data_c1cc10e91f1e47409096f272dda29d64
#
_entry.id   c1cc10e91f1e47409096f272dda29d64
#
_cell.length_a   1.000
_cell.length_b   1.000
_cell.length_c   1.000
_cell.angle_alpha   90.00
_cell.angle_beta   90.00
_cell.angle_gamma   90.00
#
_symmetry.space_group_name_H-M   'P 1'
#
loop_
_entity.id
_entity.type
_entity.pdbx_description
1 polymer ?
#
loop_
_entity_poly.entity_id
_entity_poly.type
_entity_poly.pdbx_seq_one_letter_code
_entity_poly.pdbx_strand_id
1 'polypeptide(L)'
;MENTRTLSDKIFLVLKGLGMGAANKVPGISGGVVAFVSGFYEEFIYSLQKFNGKAFKLLISGRFRSLYQYINGKFLSLLFLGMIISYFSISKILDFLIQHYELFVWSVFFGMIIGSIYYISKDFEDWNYRTLISLIIGTALGISISFLDPAKENDNLWFVFFCGIISVSGMTLPGFSGSFILILLGNYVLLLVDSVNALYDTVADIIRWNFDFTTDPFRVRLLQVLAVFTLGSITGLVTFSHVLSYILKHYKSITMASIIGFIVGSLGVVWPWKHTIYKTLESGELSLDSTGNKVVTNYIRYIPDLNSETSIALILIILGIGLVLWLGVYGEKTRTIHE
;
A
#
# COMPACT_ATOMS: atom_id res chain seq x y z
N MET A 1 15.21 -6.05 -25.73
CA MET A 1 14.58 -7.35 -25.94
C MET A 1 13.15 -7.26 -25.41
N GLU A 2 12.15 -7.46 -26.26
CA GLU A 2 10.77 -7.61 -25.80
C GLU A 2 10.70 -9.00 -25.14
N ASN A 3 10.73 -9.02 -23.83
CA ASN A 3 10.53 -10.25 -23.07
C ASN A 3 9.06 -10.65 -23.31
N THR A 4 8.83 -11.59 -24.23
CA THR A 4 7.49 -12.07 -24.59
C THR A 4 6.97 -12.92 -23.46
N ARG A 5 6.38 -12.24 -22.44
CA ARG A 5 5.70 -12.93 -21.32
C ARG A 5 4.71 -13.95 -21.87
N THR A 6 4.82 -15.17 -21.40
CA THR A 6 3.88 -16.25 -21.71
C THR A 6 2.49 -15.93 -21.16
N LEU A 7 1.48 -16.69 -21.52
CA LEU A 7 0.13 -16.51 -20.97
C LEU A 7 0.14 -16.74 -19.45
N SER A 8 0.91 -17.72 -18.99
CA SER A 8 1.10 -18.00 -17.56
C SER A 8 1.68 -16.79 -16.83
N ASP A 9 2.74 -16.17 -17.35
CA ASP A 9 3.36 -14.98 -16.73
C ASP A 9 2.39 -13.80 -16.62
N LYS A 10 1.51 -13.62 -17.61
CA LYS A 10 0.48 -12.58 -17.60
C LYS A 10 -0.56 -12.85 -16.51
N ILE A 11 -1.02 -14.09 -16.38
CA ILE A 11 -1.97 -14.49 -15.32
C ILE A 11 -1.34 -14.29 -13.95
N PHE A 12 -0.08 -14.74 -13.75
CA PHE A 12 0.64 -14.51 -12.50
C PHE A 12 0.81 -13.03 -12.18
N LEU A 13 1.03 -12.19 -13.19
CA LEU A 13 1.16 -10.75 -12.96
C LEU A 13 -0.17 -10.13 -12.52
N VAL A 14 -1.30 -10.56 -13.07
CA VAL A 14 -2.64 -10.16 -12.59
C VAL A 14 -2.87 -10.64 -11.15
N LEU A 15 -2.49 -11.89 -10.83
CA LEU A 15 -2.58 -12.41 -9.46
C LEU A 15 -1.69 -11.62 -8.47
N LYS A 16 -0.48 -11.24 -8.88
CA LYS A 16 0.41 -10.36 -8.11
C LYS A 16 -0.23 -8.98 -7.88
N GLY A 17 -0.84 -8.41 -8.93
CA GLY A 17 -1.62 -7.17 -8.83
C GLY A 17 -2.81 -7.28 -7.89
N LEU A 18 -3.49 -8.42 -7.91
CA LEU A 18 -4.62 -8.73 -7.03
C LEU A 18 -4.18 -8.78 -5.55
N GLY A 19 -3.05 -9.45 -5.26
CA GLY A 19 -2.44 -9.45 -3.93
C GLY A 19 -1.99 -8.06 -3.47
N MET A 20 -1.39 -7.26 -4.37
CA MET A 20 -0.98 -5.89 -4.10
C MET A 20 -2.19 -4.99 -3.79
N GLY A 21 -3.28 -5.13 -4.54
CA GLY A 21 -4.51 -4.38 -4.32
C GLY A 21 -5.19 -4.73 -2.98
N ALA A 22 -5.21 -6.02 -2.63
CA ALA A 22 -5.72 -6.48 -1.34
C ALA A 22 -4.91 -5.90 -0.16
N ALA A 23 -3.58 -5.96 -0.26
CA ALA A 23 -2.68 -5.44 0.77
C ALA A 23 -2.85 -3.93 0.98
N ASN A 24 -3.02 -3.16 -0.09
CA ASN A 24 -3.18 -1.71 -0.01
C ASN A 24 -4.46 -1.26 0.72
N LYS A 25 -5.46 -2.12 0.84
CA LYS A 25 -6.68 -1.80 1.56
C LYS A 25 -6.54 -1.97 3.07
N VAL A 26 -5.61 -2.80 3.51
CA VAL A 26 -5.42 -3.07 4.94
C VAL A 26 -4.49 -2.02 5.55
N PRO A 27 -4.95 -1.22 6.52
CA PRO A 27 -4.08 -0.30 7.21
C PRO A 27 -2.90 -1.03 7.86
N GLY A 28 -1.69 -0.55 7.61
CA GLY A 28 -0.47 -1.17 8.14
C GLY A 28 0.20 -2.19 7.23
N ILE A 29 -0.45 -2.61 6.13
CA ILE A 29 0.17 -3.44 5.10
C ILE A 29 0.36 -2.61 3.84
N SER A 30 1.49 -2.80 3.19
CA SER A 30 1.84 -2.08 1.95
C SER A 30 1.83 -3.03 0.76
N GLY A 31 1.23 -2.62 -0.34
CA GLY A 31 1.39 -3.29 -1.63
C GLY A 31 2.85 -3.37 -2.08
N GLY A 32 3.70 -2.47 -1.59
CA GLY A 32 5.15 -2.52 -1.78
C GLY A 32 5.78 -3.79 -1.22
N VAL A 33 5.32 -4.29 -0.06
CA VAL A 33 5.76 -5.59 0.48
C VAL A 33 5.40 -6.72 -0.48
N VAL A 34 4.17 -6.71 -1.01
CA VAL A 34 3.73 -7.73 -1.98
C VAL A 34 4.59 -7.67 -3.23
N ALA A 35 4.87 -6.47 -3.77
CA ALA A 35 5.72 -6.29 -4.93
C ALA A 35 7.13 -6.83 -4.67
N PHE A 36 7.68 -6.56 -3.49
CA PHE A 36 9.02 -6.95 -3.07
C PHE A 36 9.13 -8.47 -2.95
N VAL A 37 8.26 -9.11 -2.16
CA VAL A 37 8.23 -10.56 -1.93
C VAL A 37 7.95 -11.34 -3.22
N SER A 38 7.08 -10.80 -4.08
CA SER A 38 6.76 -11.42 -5.36
C SER A 38 7.80 -11.17 -6.46
N GLY A 39 8.92 -10.48 -6.15
CA GLY A 39 10.07 -10.32 -7.04
C GLY A 39 9.87 -9.35 -8.21
N PHE A 40 8.86 -8.47 -8.18
CA PHE A 40 8.63 -7.49 -9.24
C PHE A 40 8.81 -6.03 -8.82
N TYR A 41 9.31 -5.80 -7.60
CA TYR A 41 9.46 -4.46 -7.03
C TYR A 41 10.34 -3.53 -7.86
N GLU A 42 11.53 -4.00 -8.26
CA GLU A 42 12.44 -3.18 -9.07
C GLU A 42 11.81 -2.83 -10.43
N GLU A 43 11.16 -3.81 -11.11
CA GLU A 43 10.47 -3.56 -12.37
C GLU A 43 9.34 -2.54 -12.21
N PHE A 44 8.59 -2.62 -11.10
CA PHE A 44 7.54 -1.67 -10.77
C PHE A 44 8.09 -0.25 -10.60
N ILE A 45 9.11 -0.07 -9.78
CA ILE A 45 9.74 1.24 -9.55
C ILE A 45 10.34 1.80 -10.84
N TYR A 46 11.07 1.00 -11.63
CA TYR A 46 11.62 1.45 -12.91
C TYR A 46 10.54 1.79 -13.95
N SER A 47 9.41 1.09 -13.94
CA SER A 47 8.28 1.42 -14.81
C SER A 47 7.64 2.75 -14.42
N LEU A 48 7.48 3.02 -13.12
CA LEU A 48 7.00 4.32 -12.62
C LEU A 48 7.97 5.47 -12.93
N GLN A 49 9.28 5.24 -12.81
CA GLN A 49 10.30 6.24 -13.16
C GLN A 49 10.22 6.70 -14.63
N LYS A 50 9.69 5.86 -15.51
CA LYS A 50 9.52 6.23 -16.92
C LYS A 50 8.39 7.24 -17.17
N PHE A 51 7.59 7.59 -16.17
CA PHE A 51 6.68 8.73 -16.22
C PHE A 51 7.48 10.03 -16.05
N ASN A 52 8.15 10.46 -17.10
CA ASN A 52 9.07 11.60 -17.14
C ASN A 52 8.79 12.50 -18.36
N GLY A 53 9.59 13.53 -18.57
CA GLY A 53 9.43 14.47 -19.68
C GLY A 53 9.39 13.80 -21.07
N LYS A 54 10.05 12.64 -21.27
CA LYS A 54 9.97 11.88 -22.52
C LYS A 54 8.60 11.23 -22.68
N ALA A 55 8.03 10.64 -21.60
CA ALA A 55 6.68 10.09 -21.63
C ALA A 55 5.66 11.18 -21.94
N PHE A 56 5.79 12.35 -21.29
CA PHE A 56 4.93 13.51 -21.55
C PHE A 56 5.02 14.00 -22.99
N LYS A 57 6.24 14.08 -23.57
CA LYS A 57 6.43 14.43 -24.97
C LYS A 57 5.78 13.43 -25.93
N LEU A 58 5.88 12.13 -25.64
CA LEU A 58 5.23 11.07 -26.42
C LEU A 58 3.70 11.17 -26.35
N LEU A 59 3.16 11.52 -25.17
CA LEU A 59 1.72 11.71 -24.94
C LEU A 59 1.18 12.86 -25.79
N ILE A 60 1.80 14.06 -25.70
CA ILE A 60 1.38 15.25 -26.45
C ILE A 60 1.55 15.05 -27.96
N SER A 61 2.58 14.29 -28.37
CA SER A 61 2.82 14.00 -29.81
C SER A 61 1.86 12.94 -30.36
N GLY A 62 0.86 12.45 -29.59
CA GLY A 62 -0.09 11.42 -30.01
C GLY A 62 0.51 10.04 -30.27
N ARG A 63 1.77 9.82 -29.87
CA ARG A 63 2.49 8.55 -30.06
C ARG A 63 2.15 7.52 -28.96
N PHE A 64 0.87 7.20 -28.80
CA PHE A 64 0.38 6.33 -27.73
C PHE A 64 1.03 4.95 -27.70
N ARG A 65 1.27 4.32 -28.88
CA ARG A 65 1.94 3.02 -28.95
C ARG A 65 3.37 3.09 -28.41
N SER A 66 4.12 4.12 -28.78
CA SER A 66 5.49 4.34 -28.31
C SER A 66 5.52 4.68 -26.82
N LEU A 67 4.55 5.46 -26.35
CA LEU A 67 4.38 5.75 -24.92
C LEU A 67 4.13 4.46 -24.14
N TYR A 68 3.16 3.64 -24.56
CA TYR A 68 2.82 2.37 -23.92
C TYR A 68 4.02 1.44 -23.80
N GLN A 69 4.82 1.32 -24.88
CA GLN A 69 6.05 0.54 -24.84
C GLN A 69 7.12 1.16 -23.94
N TYR A 70 7.25 2.48 -23.95
CA TYR A 70 8.25 3.20 -23.16
C TYR A 70 8.04 3.06 -21.65
N ILE A 71 6.80 3.19 -21.17
CA ILE A 71 6.44 3.09 -19.74
C ILE A 71 6.28 1.65 -19.25
N ASN A 72 6.63 0.63 -20.04
CA ASN A 72 6.33 -0.77 -19.75
C ASN A 72 4.81 -1.02 -19.53
N GLY A 73 4.02 -0.45 -20.42
CA GLY A 73 2.56 -0.37 -20.28
C GLY A 73 1.89 -1.74 -20.13
N LYS A 74 2.43 -2.81 -20.78
CA LYS A 74 1.89 -4.17 -20.67
C LYS A 74 2.01 -4.70 -19.23
N PHE A 75 3.15 -4.46 -18.58
CA PHE A 75 3.36 -4.81 -17.18
C PHE A 75 2.40 -4.04 -16.28
N LEU A 76 2.40 -2.70 -16.40
CA LEU A 76 1.55 -1.85 -15.57
C LEU A 76 0.07 -2.14 -15.77
N SER A 77 -0.40 -2.32 -17.02
CA SER A 77 -1.81 -2.60 -17.30
C SER A 77 -2.29 -3.89 -16.66
N LEU A 78 -1.50 -4.97 -16.72
CA LEU A 78 -1.85 -6.24 -16.10
C LEU A 78 -1.82 -6.16 -14.58
N LEU A 79 -0.84 -5.45 -14.01
CA LEU A 79 -0.74 -5.23 -12.58
C LEU A 79 -1.93 -4.42 -12.05
N PHE A 80 -2.23 -3.28 -12.69
CA PHE A 80 -3.38 -2.45 -12.32
C PHE A 80 -4.72 -3.15 -12.54
N LEU A 81 -4.85 -3.96 -13.59
CA LEU A 81 -6.03 -4.80 -13.77
C LEU A 81 -6.26 -5.72 -12.57
N GLY A 82 -5.20 -6.39 -12.09
CA GLY A 82 -5.26 -7.20 -10.88
C GLY A 82 -5.66 -6.39 -9.65
N MET A 83 -5.10 -5.19 -9.47
CA MET A 83 -5.46 -4.30 -8.36
C MET A 83 -6.93 -3.87 -8.42
N ILE A 84 -7.44 -3.54 -9.61
CA ILE A 84 -8.85 -3.17 -9.80
C ILE A 84 -9.77 -4.36 -9.47
N ILE A 85 -9.46 -5.56 -9.98
CA ILE A 85 -10.21 -6.78 -9.65
C ILE A 85 -10.22 -7.01 -8.14
N SER A 86 -9.07 -6.84 -7.48
CA SER A 86 -8.94 -6.95 -6.03
C SER A 86 -9.86 -5.97 -5.29
N TYR A 87 -9.88 -4.72 -5.76
CA TYR A 87 -10.70 -3.68 -5.14
C TYR A 87 -12.19 -4.07 -5.11
N PHE A 88 -12.70 -4.66 -6.19
CA PHE A 88 -14.12 -5.04 -6.29
C PHE A 88 -14.46 -6.42 -5.70
N SER A 89 -13.50 -7.34 -5.59
CA SER A 89 -13.74 -8.72 -5.15
C SER A 89 -13.20 -9.01 -3.75
N ILE A 90 -11.88 -8.95 -3.60
CA ILE A 90 -11.21 -9.32 -2.33
C ILE A 90 -11.52 -8.31 -1.23
N SER A 91 -11.75 -7.05 -1.60
CA SER A 91 -12.05 -5.99 -0.66
C SER A 91 -13.23 -6.33 0.24
N LYS A 92 -14.35 -6.78 -0.34
CA LYS A 92 -15.56 -7.15 0.42
C LYS A 92 -15.33 -8.36 1.33
N ILE A 93 -14.58 -9.35 0.83
CA ILE A 93 -14.23 -10.54 1.62
C ILE A 93 -13.33 -10.14 2.79
N LEU A 94 -12.33 -9.30 2.53
CA LEU A 94 -11.41 -8.85 3.56
C LEU A 94 -12.09 -7.98 4.60
N ASP A 95 -12.98 -7.07 4.19
CA ASP A 95 -13.79 -6.25 5.11
C ASP A 95 -14.64 -7.14 6.03
N PHE A 96 -15.33 -8.13 5.47
CA PHE A 96 -16.11 -9.10 6.24
C PHE A 96 -15.22 -9.85 7.25
N LEU A 97 -14.06 -10.34 6.82
CA LEU A 97 -13.12 -11.07 7.67
C LEU A 97 -12.54 -10.18 8.78
N ILE A 98 -12.19 -8.93 8.48
CA ILE A 98 -11.66 -7.99 9.49
C ILE A 98 -12.75 -7.65 10.52
N GLN A 99 -13.99 -7.45 10.08
CA GLN A 99 -15.08 -7.13 11.01
C GLN A 99 -15.44 -8.29 11.96
N HIS A 100 -15.33 -9.54 11.52
CA HIS A 100 -15.76 -10.71 12.30
C HIS A 100 -14.60 -11.50 12.91
N TYR A 101 -13.40 -11.44 12.33
CA TYR A 101 -12.24 -12.26 12.66
C TYR A 101 -10.94 -11.44 12.69
N GLU A 102 -10.99 -10.23 13.25
CA GLU A 102 -9.89 -9.25 13.18
C GLU A 102 -8.55 -9.87 13.63
N LEU A 103 -8.51 -10.53 14.80
CA LEU A 103 -7.32 -11.17 15.35
C LEU A 103 -6.69 -12.15 14.35
N PHE A 104 -7.50 -12.99 13.72
CA PHE A 104 -7.02 -14.05 12.84
C PHE A 104 -6.48 -13.49 11.53
N VAL A 105 -7.12 -12.47 10.98
CA VAL A 105 -6.66 -11.79 9.78
C VAL A 105 -5.30 -11.13 10.02
N TRP A 106 -5.18 -10.37 11.13
CA TRP A 106 -3.92 -9.75 11.50
C TRP A 106 -2.82 -10.78 11.81
N SER A 107 -3.17 -11.93 12.35
CA SER A 107 -2.22 -13.04 12.60
C SER A 107 -1.64 -13.58 11.29
N VAL A 108 -2.46 -13.82 10.28
CA VAL A 108 -1.97 -14.26 8.96
C VAL A 108 -1.06 -13.19 8.35
N PHE A 109 -1.46 -11.93 8.38
CA PHE A 109 -0.64 -10.84 7.84
C PHE A 109 0.69 -10.67 8.57
N PHE A 110 0.67 -10.73 9.89
CA PHE A 110 1.89 -10.67 10.71
C PHE A 110 2.85 -11.80 10.34
N GLY A 111 2.33 -13.02 10.20
CA GLY A 111 3.11 -14.17 9.72
C GLY A 111 3.66 -13.96 8.32
N MET A 112 2.86 -13.46 7.39
CA MET A 112 3.30 -13.16 6.02
C MET A 112 4.46 -12.14 6.00
N ILE A 113 4.40 -11.10 6.84
CA ILE A 113 5.47 -10.09 6.92
C ILE A 113 6.75 -10.70 7.51
N ILE A 114 6.65 -11.53 8.56
CA ILE A 114 7.81 -12.25 9.12
C ILE A 114 8.43 -13.17 8.06
N GLY A 115 7.61 -13.93 7.33
CA GLY A 115 8.07 -14.78 6.24
C GLY A 115 8.76 -13.98 5.13
N SER A 116 8.26 -12.77 4.84
CA SER A 116 8.83 -11.84 3.87
C SER A 116 10.21 -11.33 4.32
N ILE A 117 10.34 -10.93 5.58
CA ILE A 117 11.62 -10.49 6.16
C ILE A 117 12.65 -11.61 6.02
N TYR A 118 12.31 -12.82 6.39
CA TYR A 118 13.21 -13.98 6.28
C TYR A 118 13.61 -14.25 4.83
N TYR A 119 12.64 -14.30 3.90
CA TYR A 119 12.88 -14.57 2.48
C TYR A 119 13.83 -13.53 1.86
N ILE A 120 13.59 -12.25 2.14
CA ILE A 120 14.41 -11.15 1.63
C ILE A 120 15.81 -11.16 2.25
N SER A 121 15.90 -11.41 3.56
CA SER A 121 17.18 -11.41 4.30
C SER A 121 18.07 -12.59 3.89
N LYS A 122 17.49 -13.71 3.46
CA LYS A 122 18.22 -14.89 3.00
C LYS A 122 19.05 -14.60 1.75
N ASP A 123 18.51 -13.82 0.82
CA ASP A 123 19.17 -13.46 -0.44
C ASP A 123 20.05 -12.21 -0.33
N PHE A 124 20.12 -11.63 0.88
CA PHE A 124 20.94 -10.44 1.14
C PHE A 124 22.34 -10.85 1.63
N GLU A 125 23.33 -10.74 0.74
CA GLU A 125 24.71 -11.19 1.02
C GLU A 125 25.63 -10.11 1.56
N ASP A 126 25.33 -8.83 1.32
CA ASP A 126 26.19 -7.68 1.61
C ASP A 126 26.14 -7.22 3.08
N TRP A 127 26.30 -8.14 4.03
CA TRP A 127 26.34 -7.80 5.45
C TRP A 127 27.67 -7.14 5.85
N ASN A 128 27.65 -5.84 6.04
CA ASN A 128 28.78 -5.05 6.52
C ASN A 128 28.31 -3.96 7.50
N TYR A 129 29.24 -3.22 8.11
CA TYR A 129 28.87 -2.21 9.11
C TYR A 129 27.92 -1.12 8.57
N ARG A 130 28.03 -0.75 7.28
CA ARG A 130 27.15 0.28 6.65
C ARG A 130 25.73 -0.24 6.48
N THR A 131 25.58 -1.46 6.02
CA THR A 131 24.26 -2.09 5.85
C THR A 131 23.61 -2.38 7.20
N LEU A 132 24.41 -2.77 8.21
CA LEU A 132 23.90 -2.97 9.57
C LEU A 132 23.40 -1.65 10.20
N ILE A 133 24.16 -0.56 10.07
CA ILE A 133 23.72 0.77 10.51
C ILE A 133 22.42 1.17 9.79
N SER A 134 22.35 0.98 8.48
CA SER A 134 21.14 1.28 7.69
C SER A 134 19.94 0.46 8.13
N LEU A 135 20.12 -0.82 8.44
CA LEU A 135 19.08 -1.69 8.99
C LEU A 135 18.59 -1.15 10.35
N ILE A 136 19.51 -0.79 11.23
CA ILE A 136 19.16 -0.23 12.55
C ILE A 136 18.39 1.08 12.41
N ILE A 137 18.84 1.99 11.52
CA ILE A 137 18.16 3.25 11.26
C ILE A 137 16.75 2.99 10.69
N GLY A 138 16.63 2.10 9.71
CA GLY A 138 15.34 1.69 9.15
C GLY A 138 14.40 1.15 10.23
N THR A 139 14.90 0.25 11.09
CA THR A 139 14.14 -0.32 12.21
C THR A 139 13.68 0.76 13.19
N ALA A 140 14.58 1.66 13.58
CA ALA A 140 14.25 2.77 14.48
C ALA A 140 13.17 3.69 13.89
N LEU A 141 13.27 4.01 12.60
CA LEU A 141 12.23 4.79 11.89
C LEU A 141 10.88 4.06 11.86
N GLY A 142 10.86 2.76 11.53
CA GLY A 142 9.64 1.96 11.53
C GLY A 142 8.97 1.89 12.91
N ILE A 143 9.77 1.68 13.97
CA ILE A 143 9.28 1.71 15.35
C ILE A 143 8.75 3.09 15.71
N SER A 144 9.48 4.16 15.43
CA SER A 144 9.08 5.53 15.78
C SER A 144 7.72 5.87 15.16
N ILE A 145 7.51 5.53 13.89
CA ILE A 145 6.23 5.77 13.21
C ILE A 145 5.09 4.95 13.83
N SER A 146 5.38 3.75 14.35
CA SER A 146 4.37 2.90 14.99
C SER A 146 3.81 3.46 16.30
N PHE A 147 4.48 4.45 16.90
CA PHE A 147 4.09 5.08 18.16
C PHE A 147 3.60 6.53 17.99
N LEU A 148 3.49 7.04 16.77
CA LEU A 148 2.97 8.38 16.54
C LEU A 148 1.45 8.42 16.75
N ASP A 149 0.99 9.45 17.45
CA ASP A 149 -0.44 9.74 17.59
C ASP A 149 -0.98 10.45 16.34
N PRO A 150 -2.22 10.16 15.92
CA PRO A 150 -2.84 10.82 14.79
C PRO A 150 -2.98 12.34 14.98
N ALA A 151 -2.69 13.09 13.92
CA ALA A 151 -2.96 14.52 13.85
C ALA A 151 -4.47 14.80 13.70
N LYS A 152 -4.85 16.05 13.86
CA LYS A 152 -6.23 16.51 13.58
C LYS A 152 -6.44 16.65 12.07
N GLU A 153 -7.67 16.38 11.62
CA GLU A 153 -8.08 16.56 10.24
C GLU A 153 -7.86 18.01 9.76
N ASN A 154 -7.34 18.16 8.55
CA ASN A 154 -7.02 19.44 7.96
C ASN A 154 -7.32 19.40 6.45
N ASP A 155 -8.31 20.18 6.01
CA ASP A 155 -8.76 20.29 4.63
C ASP A 155 -8.05 21.38 3.81
N ASN A 156 -6.99 21.99 4.36
CA ASN A 156 -6.16 22.94 3.62
C ASN A 156 -5.57 22.27 2.39
N LEU A 157 -5.80 22.83 1.20
CA LEU A 157 -5.42 22.20 -0.07
C LEU A 157 -3.92 21.96 -0.20
N TRP A 158 -3.06 22.79 0.36
CA TRP A 158 -1.61 22.54 0.39
C TRP A 158 -1.27 21.34 1.26
N PHE A 159 -1.89 21.25 2.44
CA PHE A 159 -1.72 20.10 3.32
C PHE A 159 -2.22 18.81 2.65
N VAL A 160 -3.39 18.85 2.00
CA VAL A 160 -3.96 17.76 1.23
C VAL A 160 -3.03 17.32 0.08
N PHE A 161 -2.41 18.28 -0.63
CA PHE A 161 -1.42 17.98 -1.67
C PHE A 161 -0.21 17.23 -1.11
N PHE A 162 0.33 17.68 0.03
CA PHE A 162 1.42 16.98 0.73
C PHE A 162 1.00 15.62 1.27
N CYS A 163 -0.23 15.46 1.77
CA CYS A 163 -0.79 14.16 2.14
C CYS A 163 -0.75 13.18 0.95
N GLY A 164 -1.11 13.64 -0.25
CA GLY A 164 -1.00 12.85 -1.48
C GLY A 164 0.43 12.41 -1.77
N ILE A 165 1.37 13.35 -1.74
CA ILE A 165 2.80 13.05 -1.98
C ILE A 165 3.30 12.00 -1.00
N ILE A 166 3.12 12.22 0.29
CA ILE A 166 3.70 11.37 1.35
C ILE A 166 3.04 10.00 1.38
N SER A 167 1.71 9.96 1.30
CA SER A 167 0.93 8.72 1.35
C SER A 167 1.31 7.77 0.21
N VAL A 168 1.31 8.25 -1.03
CA VAL A 168 1.61 7.39 -2.18
C VAL A 168 3.09 7.06 -2.28
N SER A 169 3.98 7.97 -1.89
CA SER A 169 5.41 7.65 -1.73
C SER A 169 5.61 6.53 -0.71
N GLY A 170 4.89 6.58 0.41
CA GLY A 170 4.91 5.51 1.40
C GLY A 170 4.40 4.17 0.86
N MET A 171 3.33 4.16 0.07
CA MET A 171 2.81 2.93 -0.54
C MET A 171 3.82 2.21 -1.44
N THR A 172 4.76 2.93 -2.02
CA THR A 172 5.82 2.34 -2.85
C THR A 172 6.95 1.75 -2.03
N LEU A 173 7.09 2.11 -0.76
CA LEU A 173 8.06 1.52 0.15
C LEU A 173 7.48 0.25 0.78
N PRO A 174 8.18 -0.89 0.71
CA PRO A 174 7.79 -2.07 1.45
C PRO A 174 7.74 -1.81 2.95
N GLY A 175 6.64 -2.22 3.60
CA GLY A 175 6.43 -2.01 5.04
C GLY A 175 5.84 -0.67 5.44
N PHE A 176 5.65 0.25 4.49
CA PHE A 176 5.03 1.55 4.72
C PHE A 176 3.64 1.60 4.11
N SER A 177 2.62 1.71 4.94
CA SER A 177 1.23 1.78 4.47
C SER A 177 0.80 3.24 4.27
N GLY A 178 0.43 3.61 3.05
CA GLY A 178 -0.05 4.96 2.75
C GLY A 178 -1.34 5.31 3.48
N SER A 179 -2.24 4.34 3.65
CA SER A 179 -3.47 4.54 4.45
C SER A 179 -3.15 4.78 5.93
N PHE A 180 -2.16 4.07 6.49
CA PHE A 180 -1.70 4.34 7.85
C PHE A 180 -1.09 5.73 8.00
N ILE A 181 -0.31 6.19 7.02
CA ILE A 181 0.21 7.57 7.01
C ILE A 181 -0.94 8.58 7.03
N LEU A 182 -2.00 8.36 6.24
CA LEU A 182 -3.16 9.26 6.23
C LEU A 182 -3.90 9.25 7.55
N ILE A 183 -3.95 8.12 8.27
CA ILE A 183 -4.47 8.06 9.65
C ILE A 183 -3.61 8.93 10.55
N LEU A 184 -2.28 8.80 10.51
CA LEU A 184 -1.35 9.61 11.29
C LEU A 184 -1.45 11.11 10.97
N LEU A 185 -1.68 11.47 9.71
CA LEU A 185 -1.88 12.85 9.28
C LEU A 185 -3.31 13.36 9.57
N GLY A 186 -4.18 12.54 10.16
CA GLY A 186 -5.56 12.89 10.51
C GLY A 186 -6.52 12.95 9.31
N ASN A 187 -6.05 12.68 8.09
CA ASN A 187 -6.80 12.95 6.86
C ASN A 187 -7.32 11.69 6.15
N TYR A 188 -7.28 10.53 6.79
CA TYR A 188 -7.72 9.27 6.18
C TYR A 188 -9.19 9.31 5.76
N VAL A 189 -10.07 9.76 6.67
CA VAL A 189 -11.53 9.79 6.42
C VAL A 189 -11.83 10.80 5.33
N LEU A 190 -11.35 12.02 5.47
CA LEU A 190 -11.54 13.08 4.47
C LEU A 190 -11.13 12.66 3.06
N LEU A 191 -9.96 12.00 2.92
CA LEU A 191 -9.34 11.73 1.60
C LEU A 191 -9.76 10.41 0.97
N LEU A 192 -9.93 9.35 1.76
CA LEU A 192 -10.19 8.00 1.23
C LEU A 192 -11.63 7.54 1.44
N VAL A 193 -12.42 8.24 2.24
CA VAL A 193 -13.83 7.92 2.48
C VAL A 193 -14.72 9.01 1.92
N ASP A 194 -14.75 10.19 2.53
CA ASP A 194 -15.73 11.24 2.20
C ASP A 194 -15.55 11.79 0.78
N SER A 195 -14.29 12.10 0.39
CA SER A 195 -14.01 12.62 -0.96
C SER A 195 -14.26 11.57 -2.06
N VAL A 196 -13.98 10.28 -1.78
CA VAL A 196 -14.24 9.19 -2.72
C VAL A 196 -15.73 8.94 -2.88
N ASN A 197 -16.49 8.97 -1.77
CA ASN A 197 -17.95 8.84 -1.81
C ASN A 197 -18.59 10.03 -2.54
N ALA A 198 -18.12 11.26 -2.29
CA ALA A 198 -18.57 12.43 -3.04
C ALA A 198 -18.33 12.29 -4.55
N LEU A 199 -17.21 11.69 -4.98
CA LEU A 199 -16.97 11.38 -6.38
C LEU A 199 -17.94 10.33 -6.90
N TYR A 200 -18.19 9.24 -6.14
CA TYR A 200 -19.11 8.19 -6.52
C TYR A 200 -20.53 8.74 -6.72
N ASP A 201 -21.03 9.52 -5.76
CA ASP A 201 -22.35 10.15 -5.83
C ASP A 201 -22.45 11.13 -7.01
N THR A 202 -21.38 11.90 -7.26
CA THR A 202 -21.32 12.83 -8.38
C THR A 202 -21.37 12.10 -9.72
N VAL A 203 -20.65 10.99 -9.87
CA VAL A 203 -20.70 10.17 -11.10
C VAL A 203 -22.11 9.55 -11.28
N ALA A 204 -22.73 9.08 -10.20
CA ALA A 204 -24.09 8.55 -10.25
C ALA A 204 -25.12 9.63 -10.65
N ASP A 205 -24.97 10.86 -10.12
CA ASP A 205 -25.81 12.00 -10.49
C ASP A 205 -25.63 12.40 -11.97
N ILE A 206 -24.39 12.47 -12.45
CA ILE A 206 -24.08 12.77 -13.87
C ILE A 206 -24.73 11.71 -14.80
N ILE A 207 -24.65 10.42 -14.46
CA ILE A 207 -25.30 9.34 -15.22
C ILE A 207 -26.82 9.52 -15.28
N ARG A 208 -27.42 10.07 -14.22
CA ARG A 208 -28.85 10.40 -14.14
C ARG A 208 -29.22 11.75 -14.71
N TRP A 209 -28.24 12.49 -15.33
CA TRP A 209 -28.39 13.85 -15.85
C TRP A 209 -28.83 14.87 -14.77
N ASN A 210 -28.47 14.60 -13.50
CA ASN A 210 -28.68 15.54 -12.39
C ASN A 210 -27.36 16.28 -12.11
N PHE A 211 -27.39 17.63 -12.19
CA PHE A 211 -26.21 18.48 -11.97
C PHE A 211 -26.36 19.34 -10.70
N ASP A 212 -27.30 19.02 -9.81
CA ASP A 212 -27.54 19.79 -8.58
C ASP A 212 -26.35 19.78 -7.62
N PHE A 213 -25.45 18.78 -7.75
CA PHE A 213 -24.22 18.70 -6.97
C PHE A 213 -23.32 19.95 -7.13
N THR A 214 -23.43 20.69 -8.23
CA THR A 214 -22.66 21.93 -8.48
C THR A 214 -23.07 23.08 -7.55
N THR A 215 -24.27 23.01 -6.99
CA THR A 215 -24.82 23.98 -6.03
C THR A 215 -24.56 23.61 -4.57
N ASP A 216 -24.03 22.41 -4.31
CA ASP A 216 -23.66 21.95 -2.96
C ASP A 216 -22.18 22.29 -2.67
N PRO A 217 -21.92 23.35 -1.86
CA PRO A 217 -20.56 23.81 -1.57
C PRO A 217 -19.71 22.74 -0.87
N PHE A 218 -20.34 21.89 -0.02
CA PHE A 218 -19.64 20.84 0.69
C PHE A 218 -19.15 19.76 -0.26
N ARG A 219 -20.03 19.28 -1.15
CA ARG A 219 -19.66 18.28 -2.16
C ARG A 219 -18.59 18.80 -3.13
N VAL A 220 -18.73 20.06 -3.59
CA VAL A 220 -17.72 20.71 -4.44
C VAL A 220 -16.37 20.77 -3.71
N ARG A 221 -16.36 21.09 -2.40
CA ARG A 221 -15.14 21.11 -1.60
C ARG A 221 -14.48 19.73 -1.53
N LEU A 222 -15.24 18.66 -1.29
CA LEU A 222 -14.71 17.30 -1.26
C LEU A 222 -14.12 16.87 -2.61
N LEU A 223 -14.74 17.24 -3.73
CA LEU A 223 -14.20 17.00 -5.06
C LEU A 223 -12.89 17.78 -5.32
N GLN A 224 -12.79 19.03 -4.85
CA GLN A 224 -11.54 19.81 -4.92
C GLN A 224 -10.43 19.14 -4.10
N VAL A 225 -10.76 18.72 -2.87
CA VAL A 225 -9.84 17.97 -1.99
C VAL A 225 -9.33 16.71 -2.68
N LEU A 226 -10.22 15.91 -3.27
CA LEU A 226 -9.86 14.70 -4.00
C LEU A 226 -8.98 14.98 -5.22
N ALA A 227 -9.30 16.02 -5.99
CA ALA A 227 -8.51 16.42 -7.15
C ALA A 227 -7.08 16.83 -6.74
N VAL A 228 -6.94 17.64 -5.69
CA VAL A 228 -5.64 18.08 -5.17
C VAL A 228 -4.86 16.93 -4.56
N PHE A 229 -5.52 16.04 -3.82
CA PHE A 229 -4.92 14.80 -3.30
C PHE A 229 -4.40 13.91 -4.42
N THR A 230 -5.18 13.75 -5.49
CA THR A 230 -4.79 12.96 -6.67
C THR A 230 -3.57 13.57 -7.38
N LEU A 231 -3.54 14.90 -7.55
CA LEU A 231 -2.38 15.60 -8.10
C LEU A 231 -1.13 15.43 -7.23
N GLY A 232 -1.28 15.56 -5.91
CA GLY A 232 -0.21 15.28 -4.95
C GLY A 232 0.28 13.83 -5.06
N SER A 233 -0.65 12.88 -5.16
CA SER A 233 -0.35 11.45 -5.30
C SER A 233 0.44 11.14 -6.58
N ILE A 234 0.04 11.68 -7.71
CA ILE A 234 0.76 11.52 -8.99
C ILE A 234 2.16 12.15 -8.88
N THR A 235 2.25 13.35 -8.31
CA THR A 235 3.53 14.04 -8.10
C THR A 235 4.45 13.22 -7.21
N GLY A 236 3.93 12.72 -6.07
CA GLY A 236 4.66 11.89 -5.13
C GLY A 236 5.15 10.59 -5.78
N LEU A 237 4.25 9.90 -6.50
CA LEU A 237 4.57 8.64 -7.17
C LEU A 237 5.72 8.82 -8.18
N VAL A 238 5.63 9.84 -9.03
CA VAL A 238 6.65 10.12 -10.05
C VAL A 238 7.96 10.58 -9.42
N THR A 239 7.92 11.56 -8.52
CA THR A 239 9.12 12.12 -7.89
C THR A 239 9.83 11.08 -7.05
N PHE A 240 9.09 10.38 -6.20
CA PHE A 240 9.66 9.37 -5.31
C PHE A 240 10.21 8.17 -6.08
N SER A 241 9.56 7.74 -7.18
CA SER A 241 10.07 6.64 -8.00
C SER A 241 11.42 7.00 -8.64
N HIS A 242 11.65 8.26 -9.02
CA HIS A 242 12.95 8.72 -9.51
C HIS A 242 14.03 8.67 -8.42
N VAL A 243 13.71 9.20 -7.24
CA VAL A 243 14.62 9.17 -6.08
C VAL A 243 14.95 7.73 -5.70
N LEU A 244 13.93 6.90 -5.54
CA LEU A 244 14.11 5.51 -5.15
C LEU A 244 14.86 4.68 -6.20
N SER A 245 14.57 4.88 -7.48
CA SER A 245 15.31 4.23 -8.57
C SER A 245 16.79 4.65 -8.59
N TYR A 246 17.09 5.93 -8.36
CA TYR A 246 18.46 6.41 -8.25
C TYR A 246 19.19 5.75 -7.09
N ILE A 247 18.56 5.70 -5.91
CA ILE A 247 19.13 5.11 -4.69
C ILE A 247 19.34 3.59 -4.88
N LEU A 248 18.37 2.87 -5.40
CA LEU A 248 18.47 1.44 -5.70
C LEU A 248 19.59 1.13 -6.70
N LYS A 249 19.81 2.01 -7.67
CA LYS A 249 20.88 1.82 -8.67
C LYS A 249 22.28 2.05 -8.12
N HIS A 250 22.47 3.04 -7.22
CA HIS A 250 23.80 3.44 -6.73
C HIS A 250 24.12 2.88 -5.34
N TYR A 251 23.12 2.57 -4.52
CA TYR A 251 23.26 2.16 -3.12
C TYR A 251 22.35 0.97 -2.79
N LYS A 252 22.30 -0.03 -3.69
CA LYS A 252 21.35 -1.15 -3.61
C LYS A 252 21.38 -1.83 -2.24
N SER A 253 22.57 -2.25 -1.76
CA SER A 253 22.71 -3.01 -0.51
C SER A 253 22.28 -2.18 0.72
N ILE A 254 22.68 -0.90 0.78
CA ILE A 254 22.30 0.00 1.87
C ILE A 254 20.79 0.22 1.88
N THR A 255 20.20 0.45 0.70
CA THR A 255 18.74 0.68 0.55
C THR A 255 17.95 -0.56 0.93
N MET A 256 18.39 -1.73 0.50
CA MET A 256 17.73 -3.00 0.84
C MET A 256 17.80 -3.27 2.35
N ALA A 257 18.95 -3.05 2.98
CA ALA A 257 19.09 -3.18 4.42
C ALA A 257 18.16 -2.19 5.19
N SER A 258 18.06 -0.94 4.71
CA SER A 258 17.15 0.06 5.29
C SER A 258 15.68 -0.40 5.16
N ILE A 259 15.28 -0.92 4.00
CA ILE A 259 13.93 -1.43 3.75
C ILE A 259 13.63 -2.62 4.66
N ILE A 260 14.54 -3.59 4.75
CA ILE A 260 14.39 -4.75 5.66
C ILE A 260 14.20 -4.26 7.10
N GLY A 261 15.09 -3.34 7.56
CA GLY A 261 14.98 -2.76 8.89
C GLY A 261 13.65 -2.05 9.11
N PHE A 262 13.20 -1.27 8.14
CA PHE A 262 11.91 -0.58 8.21
C PHE A 262 10.72 -1.55 8.31
N ILE A 263 10.72 -2.65 7.54
CA ILE A 263 9.69 -3.70 7.63
C ILE A 263 9.72 -4.34 9.03
N VAL A 264 10.90 -4.62 9.59
CA VAL A 264 11.06 -5.15 10.95
C VAL A 264 10.47 -4.17 11.98
N GLY A 265 10.80 -2.88 11.88
CA GLY A 265 10.28 -1.83 12.78
C GLY A 265 8.77 -1.64 12.68
N SER A 266 8.20 -1.81 11.48
CA SER A 266 6.76 -1.67 11.24
C SER A 266 5.93 -2.87 11.72
N LEU A 267 6.54 -3.98 12.15
CA LEU A 267 5.81 -5.14 12.72
C LEU A 267 4.88 -4.73 13.88
N GLY A 268 5.24 -3.70 14.62
CA GLY A 268 4.38 -3.15 15.68
C GLY A 268 3.02 -2.64 15.17
N VAL A 269 2.94 -2.14 13.94
CA VAL A 269 1.68 -1.65 13.34
C VAL A 269 0.71 -2.78 13.07
N VAL A 270 1.24 -3.92 12.62
CA VAL A 270 0.46 -5.12 12.25
C VAL A 270 0.38 -6.15 13.38
N TRP A 271 0.78 -5.77 14.60
CA TRP A 271 0.68 -6.65 15.76
C TRP A 271 -0.75 -7.17 15.92
N PRO A 272 -1.00 -8.48 15.98
CA PRO A 272 -2.35 -9.04 15.97
C PRO A 272 -3.16 -8.70 17.22
N TRP A 273 -2.52 -8.71 18.40
CA TRP A 273 -3.17 -8.49 19.69
C TRP A 273 -3.24 -7.00 20.02
N LYS A 274 -4.28 -6.36 19.49
CA LYS A 274 -4.54 -4.93 19.67
C LYS A 274 -6.04 -4.68 19.83
N HIS A 275 -6.38 -3.66 20.61
CA HIS A 275 -7.73 -3.11 20.69
C HIS A 275 -7.83 -1.90 19.79
N THR A 276 -8.84 -1.90 18.95
CA THR A 276 -9.11 -0.78 18.05
C THR A 276 -9.79 0.36 18.82
N ILE A 277 -9.22 1.56 18.76
CA ILE A 277 -9.82 2.77 19.31
C ILE A 277 -10.58 3.47 18.19
N TYR A 278 -11.86 3.75 18.46
CA TYR A 278 -12.71 4.46 17.51
C TYR A 278 -12.82 5.94 17.89
N LYS A 279 -13.01 6.79 16.88
CA LYS A 279 -13.24 8.22 17.05
C LYS A 279 -14.57 8.42 17.76
N THR A 280 -14.57 9.19 18.87
CA THR A 280 -15.78 9.65 19.56
C THR A 280 -16.03 11.11 19.23
N LEU A 281 -17.29 11.45 19.01
CA LEU A 281 -17.75 12.84 18.89
C LEU A 281 -17.74 13.50 20.25
N GLU A 282 -17.84 14.84 20.30
CA GLU A 282 -17.97 15.59 21.57
C GLU A 282 -19.22 15.19 22.37
N SER A 283 -20.23 14.64 21.70
CA SER A 283 -21.43 14.06 22.32
C SER A 283 -21.20 12.73 23.07
N GLY A 284 -20.00 12.12 22.94
CA GLY A 284 -19.71 10.79 23.47
C GLY A 284 -20.12 9.64 22.55
N GLU A 285 -20.76 9.90 21.43
CA GLU A 285 -21.15 8.90 20.43
C GLU A 285 -19.96 8.54 19.51
N LEU A 286 -19.97 7.30 18.97
CA LEU A 286 -18.95 6.88 18.01
C LEU A 286 -19.15 7.60 16.67
N SER A 287 -18.07 8.16 16.15
CA SER A 287 -18.07 8.73 14.79
C SER A 287 -18.20 7.62 13.76
N LEU A 288 -19.20 7.73 12.91
CA LEU A 288 -19.40 6.82 11.78
C LEU A 288 -18.93 7.52 10.50
N ASP A 289 -18.41 6.73 9.56
CA ASP A 289 -18.15 7.20 8.21
C ASP A 289 -19.47 7.25 7.39
N SER A 290 -19.41 7.74 6.16
CA SER A 290 -20.57 7.84 5.26
C SER A 290 -21.17 6.48 4.87
N THR A 291 -20.48 5.36 5.15
CA THR A 291 -20.96 3.99 4.95
C THR A 291 -21.51 3.34 6.22
N GLY A 292 -21.53 4.09 7.34
CA GLY A 292 -22.02 3.62 8.65
C GLY A 292 -21.01 2.81 9.45
N ASN A 293 -19.73 2.75 9.03
CA ASN A 293 -18.68 2.07 9.76
C ASN A 293 -18.06 2.99 10.82
N LYS A 294 -17.58 2.39 11.93
CA LYS A 294 -16.90 3.13 12.99
C LYS A 294 -15.54 3.62 12.52
N VAL A 295 -15.25 4.91 12.68
CA VAL A 295 -13.98 5.51 12.30
C VAL A 295 -12.89 5.10 13.28
N VAL A 296 -11.86 4.40 12.80
CA VAL A 296 -10.70 3.99 13.58
C VAL A 296 -9.74 5.16 13.75
N THR A 297 -9.32 5.42 15.00
CA THR A 297 -8.37 6.50 15.31
C THR A 297 -7.00 5.96 15.68
N ASN A 298 -6.93 4.91 16.52
CA ASN A 298 -5.66 4.37 17.02
C ASN A 298 -5.83 2.91 17.45
N TYR A 299 -4.72 2.28 17.88
CA TYR A 299 -4.69 0.91 18.38
C TYR A 299 -3.89 0.84 19.68
N ILE A 300 -4.44 0.15 20.69
CA ILE A 300 -3.71 -0.21 21.91
C ILE A 300 -3.27 -1.67 21.81
N ARG A 301 -1.97 -1.91 21.83
CA ARG A 301 -1.36 -3.24 21.76
C ARG A 301 -1.29 -3.85 23.16
N TYR A 302 -1.54 -5.16 23.22
CA TYR A 302 -1.40 -5.92 24.47
C TYR A 302 -0.66 -7.22 24.23
N ILE A 303 -0.12 -7.81 25.31
CA ILE A 303 0.48 -9.14 25.28
C ILE A 303 -0.65 -10.13 25.59
N PRO A 304 -0.89 -11.14 24.72
CA PRO A 304 -2.01 -12.05 24.91
C PRO A 304 -1.76 -13.06 26.04
N ASP A 305 -2.83 -13.45 26.70
CA ASP A 305 -2.85 -14.64 27.54
C ASP A 305 -2.90 -15.90 26.67
N LEU A 306 -2.35 -17.02 27.20
CA LEU A 306 -2.40 -18.30 26.50
C LEU A 306 -3.81 -18.90 26.62
N ASN A 307 -4.62 -18.67 25.59
CA ASN A 307 -5.96 -19.24 25.47
C ASN A 307 -6.14 -19.91 24.08
N SER A 308 -7.32 -20.48 23.82
CA SER A 308 -7.61 -21.13 22.54
C SER A 308 -7.51 -20.19 21.34
N GLU A 309 -7.96 -18.95 21.48
CA GLU A 309 -7.89 -17.94 20.40
C GLU A 309 -6.43 -17.58 20.08
N THR A 310 -5.60 -17.37 21.10
CA THR A 310 -4.17 -17.12 20.94
C THR A 310 -3.47 -18.31 20.27
N SER A 311 -3.84 -19.54 20.63
CA SER A 311 -3.28 -20.74 20.00
C SER A 311 -3.62 -20.82 18.51
N ILE A 312 -4.86 -20.51 18.11
CA ILE A 312 -5.28 -20.42 16.71
C ILE A 312 -4.52 -19.30 16.00
N ALA A 313 -4.39 -18.13 16.63
CA ALA A 313 -3.65 -16.99 16.08
C ALA A 313 -2.18 -17.35 15.79
N LEU A 314 -1.51 -18.08 16.70
CA LEU A 314 -0.13 -18.55 16.50
C LEU A 314 -0.02 -19.55 15.33
N ILE A 315 -0.98 -20.46 15.18
CA ILE A 315 -1.03 -21.38 14.02
C ILE A 315 -1.18 -20.57 12.73
N LEU A 316 -2.04 -19.56 12.70
CA LEU A 316 -2.25 -18.69 11.53
C LEU A 316 -1.01 -17.86 11.20
N ILE A 317 -0.23 -17.42 12.19
CA ILE A 317 1.08 -16.78 11.96
C ILE A 317 2.01 -17.76 11.24
N ILE A 318 2.13 -18.99 11.71
CA ILE A 318 2.97 -20.03 11.10
C ILE A 318 2.50 -20.32 9.66
N LEU A 319 1.19 -20.41 9.43
CA LEU A 319 0.63 -20.59 8.09
C LEU A 319 0.95 -19.39 7.18
N GLY A 320 0.87 -18.16 7.70
CA GLY A 320 1.26 -16.95 6.96
C GLY A 320 2.74 -16.97 6.54
N ILE A 321 3.64 -17.36 7.46
CA ILE A 321 5.07 -17.55 7.16
C ILE A 321 5.24 -18.60 6.06
N GLY A 322 4.62 -19.77 6.23
CA GLY A 322 4.70 -20.87 5.28
C GLY A 322 4.19 -20.51 3.89
N LEU A 323 3.11 -19.75 3.81
CA LEU A 323 2.55 -19.26 2.54
C LEU A 323 3.56 -18.42 1.76
N VAL A 324 4.22 -17.47 2.41
CA VAL A 324 5.20 -16.59 1.76
C VAL A 324 6.44 -17.39 1.32
N LEU A 325 6.95 -18.27 2.16
CA LEU A 325 8.10 -19.09 1.81
C LEU A 325 7.78 -20.03 0.65
N TRP A 326 6.59 -20.60 0.62
CA TRP A 326 6.13 -21.43 -0.49
C TRP A 326 6.03 -20.64 -1.81
N LEU A 327 5.43 -19.43 -1.76
CA LEU A 327 5.32 -18.54 -2.92
C LEU A 327 6.70 -18.10 -3.42
N GLY A 328 7.66 -17.84 -2.52
CA GLY A 328 9.03 -17.49 -2.86
C GLY A 328 9.73 -18.60 -3.63
N VAL A 329 9.71 -19.81 -3.10
CA VAL A 329 10.31 -20.99 -3.75
C VAL A 329 9.66 -21.28 -5.10
N TYR A 330 8.35 -21.13 -5.21
CA TYR A 330 7.63 -21.31 -6.47
C TYR A 330 8.03 -20.26 -7.52
N GLY A 331 8.22 -19.01 -7.08
CA GLY A 331 8.67 -17.90 -7.93
C GLY A 331 10.09 -18.11 -8.47
N GLU A 332 11.01 -18.63 -7.67
CA GLU A 332 12.38 -18.98 -8.10
C GLU A 332 12.40 -20.07 -9.17
N LYS A 333 11.63 -21.16 -8.96
CA LYS A 333 11.52 -22.24 -9.93
C LYS A 333 11.03 -21.78 -11.31
N THR A 334 10.14 -20.80 -11.33
CA THR A 334 9.61 -20.26 -12.58
C THR A 334 10.63 -19.36 -13.28
N ARG A 335 11.55 -18.74 -12.53
CA ARG A 335 12.62 -17.88 -13.06
C ARG A 335 13.72 -18.70 -13.73
N THR A 336 14.16 -19.81 -13.12
CA THR A 336 15.19 -20.73 -13.65
C THR A 336 14.74 -21.54 -14.88
N ILE A 337 13.45 -21.65 -15.16
CA ILE A 337 12.94 -22.32 -16.37
C ILE A 337 12.97 -21.37 -17.59
N HIS A 338 13.12 -20.07 -17.38
CA HIS A 338 13.08 -19.04 -18.42
C HIS A 338 14.43 -18.32 -18.67
N GLU A 339 15.49 -18.66 -17.93
CA GLU A 339 16.90 -18.39 -18.25
C GLU A 339 17.52 -19.54 -19.05
#